data_c3e59090a5007d4ecbb38b0fc71b4ab1
#
_entry.id   c3e59090a5007d4ecbb38b0fc71b4ab1
#
_cell.length_a   1.000
_cell.length_b   1.000
_cell.length_c   1.000
_cell.angle_alpha   90.00
_cell.angle_beta   90.00
_cell.angle_gamma   90.00
#
_symmetry.space_group_name_H-M   'P 1'
#
loop_
_entity.id
_entity.type
_entity.pdbx_description
1 polymer ?
#
loop_
_entity_poly.entity_id
_entity_poly.type
_entity_poly.pdbx_seq_one_letter_code
_entity_poly.pdbx_strand_id
1 'polypeptide(L)'
;VLILTLFACVSGGILSLVYMFANPLIEANMLEEQRSSIFIVVPGAESYEEKSAGGITYFECKDSSEGVAGIALPAQGNGYQGVIKLMVGLTVDLERITGIKVLEQVETPGLGGRIGEEAFQNQFNDISVEPEVEYVKNQEPEKDNQIRAVTGATISSRSVVAIINRAISEFSEEM
;
A
#
# COMPACT_ATOMS: atom_id res chain seq x y z
N VAL A 1 16.94 43.82 -4.10
CA VAL A 1 17.39 42.60 -4.79
C VAL A 1 18.41 41.86 -3.91
N LEU A 2 19.54 42.46 -3.52
CA LEU A 2 20.61 41.81 -2.73
C LEU A 2 20.11 41.13 -1.45
N ILE A 3 19.25 41.80 -0.67
CA ILE A 3 18.71 41.28 0.59
C ILE A 3 17.85 40.03 0.31
N LEU A 4 16.98 40.08 -0.69
CA LEU A 4 16.13 38.96 -1.06
C LEU A 4 16.96 37.76 -1.55
N THR A 5 18.01 37.99 -2.34
CA THR A 5 18.93 36.95 -2.78
C THR A 5 19.65 36.30 -1.61
N LEU A 6 20.12 37.10 -0.65
CA LEU A 6 20.76 36.59 0.56
C LEU A 6 19.82 35.68 1.37
N PHE A 7 18.56 36.14 1.61
CA PHE A 7 17.56 35.32 2.31
C PHE A 7 17.25 34.02 1.56
N ALA A 8 17.11 34.06 0.23
CA ALA A 8 16.87 32.88 -0.58
C ALA A 8 18.04 31.88 -0.46
N CYS A 9 19.29 32.35 -0.54
CA CYS A 9 20.47 31.49 -0.39
C CYS A 9 20.56 30.86 1.00
N VAL A 10 20.32 31.64 2.05
CA VAL A 10 20.34 31.13 3.43
C VAL A 10 19.24 30.12 3.65
N SER A 11 18.00 30.42 3.23
CA SER A 11 16.86 29.50 3.35
C SER A 11 17.07 28.21 2.57
N GLY A 12 17.58 28.29 1.33
CA GLY A 12 17.91 27.11 0.51
C GLY A 12 19.04 26.28 1.14
N GLY A 13 20.06 26.94 1.70
CA GLY A 13 21.15 26.26 2.41
C GLY A 13 20.67 25.51 3.65
N ILE A 14 19.84 26.15 4.47
CA ILE A 14 19.25 25.49 5.65
C ILE A 14 18.38 24.30 5.24
N LEU A 15 17.52 24.46 4.23
CA LEU A 15 16.65 23.39 3.74
C LEU A 15 17.46 22.20 3.21
N SER A 16 18.55 22.47 2.47
CA SER A 16 19.46 21.44 1.97
C SER A 16 20.14 20.67 3.10
N LEU A 17 20.60 21.35 4.15
CA LEU A 17 21.20 20.72 5.32
C LEU A 17 20.18 19.81 6.05
N VAL A 18 18.97 20.32 6.29
CA VAL A 18 17.90 19.51 6.93
C VAL A 18 17.60 18.27 6.10
N TYR A 19 17.51 18.41 4.76
CA TYR A 19 17.28 17.28 3.86
C TYR A 19 18.37 16.22 3.95
N MET A 20 19.66 16.64 3.96
CA MET A 20 20.79 15.71 4.07
C MET A 20 20.76 14.85 5.34
N PHE A 21 20.31 15.43 6.45
CA PHE A 21 20.18 14.68 7.72
C PHE A 21 18.89 13.86 7.81
N ALA A 22 17.79 14.36 7.27
CA ALA A 22 16.48 13.69 7.35
C ALA A 22 16.35 12.52 6.37
N ASN A 23 16.90 12.66 5.15
CA ASN A 23 16.70 11.67 4.08
C ASN A 23 17.12 10.24 4.47
N PRO A 24 18.32 9.99 5.05
CA PRO A 24 18.72 8.62 5.43
C PRO A 24 17.83 8.02 6.53
N LEU A 25 17.29 8.86 7.43
CA LEU A 25 16.34 8.42 8.45
C LEU A 25 14.97 8.06 7.85
N ILE A 26 14.52 8.85 6.87
CA ILE A 26 13.28 8.60 6.14
C ILE A 26 13.39 7.27 5.38
N GLU A 27 14.49 7.05 4.65
CA GLU A 27 14.72 5.80 3.92
C GLU A 27 14.77 4.58 4.86
N ALA A 28 15.46 4.68 5.99
CA ALA A 28 15.52 3.61 6.98
C ALA A 28 14.12 3.28 7.55
N ASN A 29 13.33 4.30 7.89
CA ASN A 29 11.97 4.13 8.38
C ASN A 29 11.05 3.52 7.33
N MET A 30 11.17 3.92 6.05
CA MET A 30 10.38 3.35 4.95
C MET A 30 10.67 1.86 4.77
N LEU A 31 11.94 1.44 4.86
CA LEU A 31 12.32 0.03 4.79
C LEU A 31 11.75 -0.78 5.96
N GLU A 32 11.80 -0.22 7.17
CA GLU A 32 11.23 -0.87 8.35
C GLU A 32 9.71 -0.97 8.26
N GLU A 33 9.03 0.09 7.79
CA GLU A 33 7.59 0.07 7.56
C GLU A 33 7.20 -0.95 6.49
N GLN A 34 7.96 -1.05 5.40
CA GLN A 34 7.76 -2.08 4.38
C GLN A 34 7.91 -3.48 4.96
N ARG A 35 8.95 -3.73 5.76
CA ARG A 35 9.17 -5.03 6.41
C ARG A 35 8.05 -5.38 7.38
N SER A 36 7.67 -4.45 8.24
CA SER A 36 6.58 -4.68 9.20
C SER A 36 5.24 -4.91 8.51
N SER A 37 5.00 -4.22 7.38
CA SER A 37 3.77 -4.36 6.62
C SER A 37 3.57 -5.77 6.04
N ILE A 38 4.65 -6.48 5.70
CA ILE A 38 4.58 -7.87 5.21
C ILE A 38 3.89 -8.76 6.23
N PHE A 39 4.29 -8.67 7.51
CA PHE A 39 3.68 -9.45 8.59
C PHE A 39 2.26 -8.99 8.96
N ILE A 40 1.93 -7.72 8.69
CA ILE A 40 0.57 -7.20 8.90
C ILE A 40 -0.39 -7.77 7.86
N VAL A 41 0.03 -7.81 6.58
CA VAL A 41 -0.85 -8.22 5.49
C VAL A 41 -0.95 -9.74 5.30
N VAL A 42 0.03 -10.50 5.81
CA VAL A 42 0.00 -11.97 5.83
C VAL A 42 0.04 -12.45 7.28
N PRO A 43 -1.13 -12.57 7.95
CA PRO A 43 -1.19 -13.01 9.33
C PRO A 43 -0.65 -14.44 9.49
N GLY A 44 0.19 -14.67 10.51
CA GLY A 44 0.82 -15.97 10.76
C GLY A 44 2.17 -16.18 10.07
N ALA A 45 2.63 -15.23 9.26
CA ALA A 45 3.98 -15.25 8.73
C ALA A 45 5.01 -14.96 9.86
N GLU A 46 6.08 -15.75 9.91
CA GLU A 46 7.23 -15.54 10.82
C GLU A 46 8.50 -15.14 10.08
N SER A 47 8.58 -15.46 8.79
CA SER A 47 9.68 -15.08 7.91
C SER A 47 9.18 -14.82 6.49
N TYR A 48 10.01 -14.21 5.67
CA TYR A 48 9.72 -14.02 4.25
C TYR A 48 10.99 -14.13 3.41
N GLU A 49 10.81 -14.50 2.14
CA GLU A 49 11.84 -14.48 1.11
C GLU A 49 11.40 -13.54 -0.02
N GLU A 50 12.31 -12.67 -0.43
CA GLU A 50 12.09 -11.82 -1.61
C GLU A 50 12.30 -12.64 -2.87
N LYS A 51 11.30 -12.63 -3.75
CA LYS A 51 11.31 -13.33 -5.04
C LYS A 51 10.90 -12.38 -6.17
N SER A 52 11.12 -12.82 -7.40
CA SER A 52 10.71 -12.07 -8.58
C SER A 52 10.14 -13.02 -9.62
N ALA A 53 8.98 -12.66 -10.20
CA ALA A 53 8.34 -13.32 -11.32
C ALA A 53 8.00 -12.27 -12.38
N GLY A 54 8.36 -12.48 -13.64
CA GLY A 54 8.09 -11.54 -14.73
C GLY A 54 8.62 -10.10 -14.53
N GLY A 55 9.59 -9.90 -13.62
CA GLY A 55 10.07 -8.56 -13.22
C GLY A 55 9.29 -7.91 -12.10
N ILE A 56 8.27 -8.58 -11.55
CA ILE A 56 7.51 -8.15 -10.37
C ILE A 56 8.19 -8.73 -9.13
N THR A 57 8.61 -7.86 -8.21
CA THR A 57 9.13 -8.27 -6.90
C THR A 57 7.96 -8.56 -5.95
N TYR A 58 8.03 -9.70 -5.27
CA TYR A 58 7.06 -10.10 -4.24
C TYR A 58 7.76 -10.80 -3.07
N PHE A 59 7.06 -10.96 -1.96
CA PHE A 59 7.58 -11.61 -0.76
C PHE A 59 6.76 -12.88 -0.48
N GLU A 60 7.41 -14.05 -0.57
CA GLU A 60 6.82 -15.30 -0.14
C GLU A 60 6.96 -15.42 1.37
N CYS A 61 5.84 -15.45 2.06
CA CYS A 61 5.78 -15.48 3.52
C CYS A 61 5.66 -16.92 4.02
N LYS A 62 6.44 -17.26 5.06
CA LYS A 62 6.48 -18.60 5.67
C LYS A 62 6.01 -18.56 7.12
N ASP A 63 5.31 -19.61 7.51
CA ASP A 63 4.89 -19.84 8.88
C ASP A 63 6.00 -20.50 9.73
N SER A 64 5.70 -20.78 11.01
CA SER A 64 6.61 -21.44 11.96
C SER A 64 7.03 -22.87 11.56
N SER A 65 6.31 -23.50 10.64
CA SER A 65 6.62 -24.84 10.11
C SER A 65 7.37 -24.82 8.78
N GLU A 66 7.85 -23.65 8.35
CA GLU A 66 8.44 -23.38 7.02
C GLU A 66 7.47 -23.61 5.84
N GLY A 67 6.18 -23.73 6.11
CA GLY A 67 5.12 -23.75 5.09
C GLY A 67 4.85 -22.35 4.54
N VAL A 68 4.43 -22.26 3.28
CA VAL A 68 4.03 -20.97 2.69
C VAL A 68 2.71 -20.53 3.30
N ALA A 69 2.74 -19.42 4.05
CA ALA A 69 1.56 -18.82 4.69
C ALA A 69 0.77 -17.92 3.73
N GLY A 70 1.45 -17.31 2.76
CA GLY A 70 0.86 -16.40 1.79
C GLY A 70 1.92 -15.59 1.06
N ILE A 71 1.46 -14.62 0.29
CA ILE A 71 2.30 -13.76 -0.53
C ILE A 71 2.02 -12.30 -0.17
N ALA A 72 3.08 -11.50 0.04
CA ALA A 72 2.94 -10.06 0.16
C ALA A 72 3.44 -9.39 -1.13
N LEU A 73 2.55 -8.65 -1.80
CA LEU A 73 2.77 -8.03 -3.08
C LEU A 73 2.79 -6.51 -2.94
N PRO A 74 3.94 -5.83 -3.18
CA PRO A 74 3.98 -4.38 -3.26
C PRO A 74 3.20 -3.89 -4.47
N ALA A 75 2.35 -2.89 -4.28
CA ALA A 75 1.57 -2.29 -5.34
C ALA A 75 1.58 -0.76 -5.26
N GLN A 76 1.55 -0.09 -6.39
CA GLN A 76 1.49 1.37 -6.44
C GLN A 76 0.70 1.88 -7.63
N GLY A 77 0.16 3.07 -7.50
CA GLY A 77 -0.55 3.72 -8.60
C GLY A 77 -1.01 5.13 -8.24
N ASN A 78 -1.69 5.77 -9.18
CA ASN A 78 -2.16 7.12 -8.99
C ASN A 78 -3.43 7.15 -8.13
N GLY A 79 -3.39 7.91 -7.04
CA GLY A 79 -4.54 8.33 -6.27
C GLY A 79 -5.25 9.54 -6.89
N TYR A 80 -5.91 10.35 -6.04
CA TYR A 80 -6.51 11.61 -6.46
C TYR A 80 -5.49 12.76 -6.50
N GLN A 81 -4.63 12.88 -5.47
CA GLN A 81 -3.62 13.96 -5.39
C GLN A 81 -2.22 13.49 -5.77
N GLY A 82 -1.90 12.22 -5.59
CA GLY A 82 -0.57 11.70 -5.89
C GLY A 82 -0.51 10.19 -5.88
N VAL A 83 0.70 9.66 -5.82
CA VAL A 83 0.94 8.22 -5.80
C VAL A 83 0.48 7.63 -4.47
N ILE A 84 -0.19 6.49 -4.54
CA ILE A 84 -0.49 5.62 -3.40
C ILE A 84 0.39 4.39 -3.54
N LYS A 85 1.14 4.06 -2.47
CA LYS A 85 1.89 2.81 -2.34
C LYS A 85 1.27 1.97 -1.25
N LEU A 86 1.09 0.70 -1.51
CA LEU A 86 0.50 -0.24 -0.55
C LEU A 86 1.14 -1.62 -0.66
N MET A 87 1.01 -2.39 0.41
CA MET A 87 1.32 -3.81 0.44
C MET A 87 0.00 -4.57 0.43
N VAL A 88 -0.10 -5.60 -0.41
CA VAL A 88 -1.27 -6.49 -0.50
C VAL A 88 -0.84 -7.87 -0.06
N GLY A 89 -1.50 -8.43 0.94
CA GLY A 89 -1.37 -9.83 1.32
C GLY A 89 -2.35 -10.68 0.53
N LEU A 90 -1.89 -11.82 0.04
CA LEU A 90 -2.67 -12.78 -0.73
C LEU A 90 -2.51 -14.18 -0.15
N THR A 91 -3.55 -14.97 -0.27
CA THR A 91 -3.45 -16.42 -0.06
C THR A 91 -2.57 -17.07 -1.13
N VAL A 92 -2.07 -18.26 -0.86
CA VAL A 92 -1.15 -18.98 -1.76
C VAL A 92 -1.78 -19.32 -3.12
N ASP A 93 -3.09 -19.54 -3.14
CA ASP A 93 -3.90 -19.79 -4.34
C ASP A 93 -4.30 -18.51 -5.10
N LEU A 94 -3.95 -17.34 -4.55
CA LEU A 94 -4.28 -16.01 -5.08
C LEU A 94 -5.80 -15.72 -5.13
N GLU A 95 -6.63 -16.49 -4.46
CA GLU A 95 -8.09 -16.34 -4.51
C GLU A 95 -8.62 -15.28 -3.50
N ARG A 96 -7.85 -14.98 -2.45
CA ARG A 96 -8.27 -14.06 -1.40
C ARG A 96 -7.17 -13.07 -1.01
N ILE A 97 -7.60 -11.86 -0.64
CA ILE A 97 -6.74 -10.87 0.01
C ILE A 97 -6.77 -11.16 1.51
N THR A 98 -5.59 -11.37 2.12
CA THR A 98 -5.45 -11.59 3.57
C THR A 98 -5.40 -10.29 4.36
N GLY A 99 -5.05 -9.18 3.70
CA GLY A 99 -5.01 -7.84 4.25
C GLY A 99 -4.31 -6.86 3.33
N ILE A 100 -4.48 -5.58 3.60
CA ILE A 100 -3.70 -4.51 2.92
C ILE A 100 -3.08 -3.57 3.94
N LYS A 101 -1.97 -2.93 3.55
CA LYS A 101 -1.36 -1.83 4.29
C LYS A 101 -1.00 -0.70 3.35
N VAL A 102 -1.55 0.49 3.57
CA VAL A 102 -1.15 1.71 2.85
C VAL A 102 0.16 2.20 3.46
N LEU A 103 1.23 2.23 2.66
CA LEU A 103 2.59 2.61 3.07
C LEU A 103 2.84 4.11 2.84
N GLU A 104 2.37 4.63 1.72
CA GLU A 104 2.57 6.03 1.34
C GLU A 104 1.35 6.57 0.60
N GLN A 105 0.94 7.76 0.95
CA GLN A 105 -0.11 8.49 0.25
C GLN A 105 0.02 9.98 0.55
N VAL A 106 -0.43 10.82 -0.37
CA VAL A 106 -0.46 12.29 -0.24
C VAL A 106 -1.87 12.85 -0.44
N GLU A 107 -2.87 12.03 -0.15
CA GLU A 107 -4.27 12.40 -0.24
C GLU A 107 -4.66 13.43 0.83
N THR A 108 -5.76 14.15 0.61
CA THR A 108 -6.24 15.18 1.54
C THR A 108 -6.56 14.59 2.92
N PRO A 109 -5.93 15.07 4.01
CA PRO A 109 -6.26 14.66 5.38
C PRO A 109 -7.75 14.80 5.69
N GLY A 110 -8.32 13.80 6.38
CA GLY A 110 -9.74 13.76 6.74
C GLY A 110 -10.70 13.42 5.59
N LEU A 111 -10.21 13.34 4.35
CA LEU A 111 -10.93 12.89 3.16
C LEU A 111 -10.23 11.68 2.55
N GLY A 112 -9.50 11.86 1.44
CA GLY A 112 -8.76 10.80 0.76
C GLY A 112 -7.73 10.10 1.64
N GLY A 113 -7.08 10.83 2.55
CA GLY A 113 -6.12 10.27 3.52
C GLY A 113 -6.69 9.19 4.45
N ARG A 114 -8.02 9.12 4.59
CA ARG A 114 -8.69 8.06 5.36
C ARG A 114 -8.54 6.65 4.78
N ILE A 115 -8.06 6.50 3.55
CA ILE A 115 -7.65 5.19 3.02
C ILE A 115 -6.52 4.54 3.84
N GLY A 116 -5.73 5.35 4.57
CA GLY A 116 -4.69 4.89 5.50
C GLY A 116 -5.22 4.48 6.89
N GLU A 117 -6.49 4.73 7.21
CA GLU A 117 -7.09 4.34 8.48
C GLU A 117 -7.39 2.83 8.53
N GLU A 118 -7.24 2.22 9.70
CA GLU A 118 -7.54 0.80 9.91
C GLU A 118 -8.97 0.43 9.50
N ALA A 119 -9.92 1.31 9.77
CA ALA A 119 -11.33 1.09 9.42
C ALA A 119 -11.57 0.89 7.91
N PHE A 120 -10.74 1.49 7.05
CA PHE A 120 -10.81 1.24 5.61
C PHE A 120 -10.02 -0.01 5.22
N GLN A 121 -8.79 -0.16 5.72
CA GLN A 121 -7.90 -1.26 5.37
C GLN A 121 -8.45 -2.62 5.82
N ASN A 122 -9.07 -2.69 7.01
CA ASN A 122 -9.63 -3.92 7.56
C ASN A 122 -10.79 -4.51 6.72
N GLN A 123 -11.39 -3.71 5.82
CA GLN A 123 -12.40 -4.24 4.91
C GLN A 123 -11.84 -5.20 3.86
N PHE A 124 -10.53 -5.20 3.66
CA PHE A 124 -9.85 -6.09 2.73
C PHE A 124 -9.40 -7.41 3.38
N ASN A 125 -9.63 -7.58 4.66
CA ASN A 125 -9.28 -8.82 5.34
C ASN A 125 -10.21 -9.95 4.92
N ASP A 126 -9.63 -10.98 4.29
CA ASP A 126 -10.31 -12.19 3.84
C ASP A 126 -11.43 -11.94 2.81
N ILE A 127 -11.23 -11.01 1.85
CA ILE A 127 -12.15 -10.81 0.72
C ILE A 127 -11.70 -11.56 -0.52
N SER A 128 -12.67 -11.99 -1.34
CA SER A 128 -12.40 -12.64 -2.63
C SER A 128 -11.82 -11.65 -3.65
N VAL A 129 -10.87 -12.12 -4.45
CA VAL A 129 -10.37 -11.39 -5.61
C VAL A 129 -11.18 -11.64 -6.88
N GLU A 130 -12.09 -12.63 -6.87
CA GLU A 130 -12.86 -13.00 -8.05
C GLU A 130 -14.29 -12.43 -8.05
N PRO A 131 -14.75 -11.95 -9.24
CA PRO A 131 -14.01 -11.78 -10.49
C PRO A 131 -12.99 -10.65 -10.47
N GLU A 132 -13.14 -9.70 -9.57
CA GLU A 132 -12.26 -8.58 -9.19
C GLU A 132 -12.78 -7.94 -7.92
N VAL A 133 -11.93 -7.23 -7.19
CA VAL A 133 -12.38 -6.44 -6.02
C VAL A 133 -13.21 -5.27 -6.51
N GLU A 134 -14.39 -5.11 -5.92
CA GLU A 134 -15.34 -4.02 -6.23
C GLU A 134 -15.43 -3.04 -5.05
N TYR A 135 -15.91 -1.85 -5.30
CA TYR A 135 -16.29 -0.92 -4.24
C TYR A 135 -17.75 -0.49 -4.39
N VAL A 136 -18.42 -0.32 -3.26
CA VAL A 136 -19.77 0.24 -3.19
C VAL A 136 -19.75 1.63 -2.56
N LYS A 137 -20.70 2.47 -2.94
CA LYS A 137 -20.79 3.85 -2.44
C LYS A 137 -22.10 4.02 -1.66
N ASN A 138 -21.99 4.57 -0.44
CA ASN A 138 -23.12 4.89 0.42
C ASN A 138 -24.04 3.70 0.75
N GLN A 139 -23.55 2.49 0.66
CA GLN A 139 -24.24 1.26 1.01
C GLN A 139 -23.26 0.26 1.63
N GLU A 140 -23.76 -0.75 2.31
CA GLU A 140 -22.93 -1.84 2.83
C GLU A 140 -22.58 -2.80 1.69
N PRO A 141 -21.37 -3.43 1.74
CA PRO A 141 -21.01 -4.51 0.84
C PRO A 141 -21.99 -5.67 0.95
N GLU A 142 -22.45 -6.20 -0.19
CA GLU A 142 -23.36 -7.34 -0.26
C GLU A 142 -22.67 -8.61 -0.79
N LYS A 143 -21.51 -8.46 -1.44
CA LYS A 143 -20.72 -9.55 -2.00
C LYS A 143 -19.37 -9.68 -1.29
N ASP A 144 -18.81 -10.87 -1.33
CA ASP A 144 -17.53 -11.21 -0.70
C ASP A 144 -16.30 -10.50 -1.32
N ASN A 145 -16.45 -9.93 -2.52
CA ASN A 145 -15.42 -9.17 -3.21
C ASN A 145 -15.63 -7.64 -3.11
N GLN A 146 -16.47 -7.15 -2.22
CA GLN A 146 -16.83 -5.73 -2.14
C GLN A 146 -16.31 -5.06 -0.88
N ILE A 147 -15.86 -3.81 -1.04
CA ILE A 147 -15.56 -2.90 0.07
C ILE A 147 -16.41 -1.62 -0.03
N ARG A 148 -16.60 -0.93 1.08
CA ARG A 148 -17.26 0.37 1.11
C ARG A 148 -16.27 1.50 0.92
N ALA A 149 -16.53 2.36 -0.08
CA ALA A 149 -15.74 3.55 -0.30
C ALA A 149 -15.86 4.55 0.87
N VAL A 150 -14.78 5.24 1.16
CA VAL A 150 -14.78 6.33 2.16
C VAL A 150 -15.72 7.45 1.70
N THR A 151 -16.65 7.81 2.56
CA THR A 151 -17.59 8.92 2.28
C THR A 151 -16.82 10.23 2.09
N GLY A 152 -17.05 10.89 0.96
CA GLY A 152 -16.33 12.10 0.56
C GLY A 152 -14.98 11.85 -0.14
N ALA A 153 -14.52 10.58 -0.22
CA ALA A 153 -13.25 10.21 -0.85
C ALA A 153 -13.38 8.97 -1.77
N THR A 154 -14.46 8.90 -2.53
CA THR A 154 -14.74 7.78 -3.45
C THR A 154 -13.64 7.61 -4.49
N ILE A 155 -13.00 8.70 -4.94
CA ILE A 155 -11.94 8.62 -5.96
C ILE A 155 -10.71 7.93 -5.38
N SER A 156 -10.25 8.30 -4.19
CA SER A 156 -9.11 7.66 -3.52
C SER A 156 -9.40 6.19 -3.21
N SER A 157 -10.60 5.85 -2.74
CA SER A 157 -11.03 4.46 -2.51
C SER A 157 -11.03 3.63 -3.80
N ARG A 158 -11.58 4.19 -4.88
CA ARG A 158 -11.55 3.57 -6.22
C ARG A 158 -10.13 3.36 -6.71
N SER A 159 -9.24 4.32 -6.48
CA SER A 159 -7.83 4.19 -6.86
C SER A 159 -7.15 3.03 -6.15
N VAL A 160 -7.38 2.86 -4.84
CA VAL A 160 -6.85 1.71 -4.09
C VAL A 160 -7.33 0.40 -4.70
N VAL A 161 -8.65 0.24 -4.94
CA VAL A 161 -9.22 -0.96 -5.58
C VAL A 161 -8.60 -1.22 -6.96
N ALA A 162 -8.47 -0.19 -7.79
CA ALA A 162 -7.87 -0.31 -9.12
C ALA A 162 -6.38 -0.69 -9.07
N ILE A 163 -5.61 -0.17 -8.08
CA ILE A 163 -4.22 -0.53 -7.87
C ILE A 163 -4.11 -2.01 -7.49
N ILE A 164 -4.94 -2.48 -6.57
CA ILE A 164 -4.98 -3.87 -6.10
C ILE A 164 -5.32 -4.81 -7.26
N ASN A 165 -6.42 -4.57 -7.96
CA ASN A 165 -6.85 -5.43 -9.08
C ASN A 165 -5.79 -5.53 -10.17
N ARG A 166 -5.17 -4.39 -10.53
CA ARG A 166 -4.08 -4.39 -11.51
C ARG A 166 -2.88 -5.20 -11.03
N ALA A 167 -2.43 -4.99 -9.79
CA ALA A 167 -1.27 -5.70 -9.25
C ALA A 167 -1.50 -7.21 -9.18
N ILE A 168 -2.70 -7.65 -8.79
CA ILE A 168 -3.06 -9.07 -8.75
C ILE A 168 -3.12 -9.65 -10.17
N SER A 169 -3.74 -8.96 -11.13
CA SER A 169 -3.81 -9.41 -12.52
C SER A 169 -2.43 -9.57 -13.15
N GLU A 170 -1.58 -8.53 -13.03
CA GLU A 170 -0.21 -8.57 -13.54
C GLU A 170 0.62 -9.70 -12.90
N PHE A 171 0.46 -9.91 -11.59
CA PHE A 171 1.17 -10.97 -10.87
C PHE A 171 0.68 -12.37 -11.23
N SER A 172 -0.63 -12.56 -11.39
CA SER A 172 -1.22 -13.87 -11.75
C SER A 172 -0.87 -14.31 -13.18
N GLU A 173 -0.59 -13.38 -14.09
CA GLU A 173 -0.15 -13.68 -15.46
C GLU A 173 1.31 -14.18 -15.52
N GLU A 174 2.12 -13.87 -14.50
CA GLU A 174 3.55 -14.18 -14.45
C GLU A 174 3.88 -15.41 -13.57
N MET A 175 2.89 -15.94 -12.82
CA MET A 175 2.99 -17.15 -11.99
C MET A 175 2.61 -18.41 -12.73
#